data_8aff83d97777eae41e8a5978ea8eaee3
#
_entry.id   8aff83d97777eae41e8a5978ea8eaee3
#
_cell.length_a   1.000
_cell.length_b   1.000
_cell.length_c   1.000
_cell.angle_alpha   90.00
_cell.angle_beta   90.00
_cell.angle_gamma   90.00
#
_symmetry.space_group_name_H-M   'P 1'
#
loop_
_entity.id
_entity.type
_entity.pdbx_description
1 polymer ?
#
loop_
_entity_poly.entity_id
_entity_poly.type
_entity_poly.pdbx_seq_one_letter_code
_entity_poly.pdbx_strand_id
1 'polypeptide(L)'
;MFDRIFVHHWEQVAGRTKGIGKWQGAQIRTLAEDYSRSVTYIGHRTAVKEELSSLENLRISSGLSGTEITNIEARQALATVGLAGRENLPARFLSEGQRRRSALAQLITCTTPLWLLDEVLASLDRAAGSLIETIIGEHLNRGGIAVVATHQELHVAAESFQRLDLAGAVHSEAASLALSS
;
A
#
# COMPACT_ATOMS: atom_id res chain seq x y z
N MET A 1 -13.05 -17.37 2.90
CA MET A 1 -12.69 -16.58 4.08
C MET A 1 -11.21 -16.32 3.94
N PHE A 2 -10.80 -15.11 3.53
CA PHE A 2 -9.40 -14.82 3.29
C PHE A 2 -8.83 -14.13 4.53
N ASP A 3 -7.81 -14.76 5.15
CA ASP A 3 -7.11 -14.18 6.28
C ASP A 3 -6.30 -12.98 5.78
N ARG A 4 -6.54 -11.83 6.39
CA ARG A 4 -5.92 -10.54 6.04
C ARG A 4 -4.62 -10.42 6.83
N ILE A 5 -3.49 -10.28 6.14
CA ILE A 5 -2.15 -10.38 6.74
C ILE A 5 -1.55 -8.99 6.93
N PHE A 6 -1.11 -8.66 8.15
CA PHE A 6 -0.26 -7.52 8.46
C PHE A 6 1.17 -8.00 8.71
N VAL A 7 2.14 -7.42 8.01
CA VAL A 7 3.56 -7.75 8.15
C VAL A 7 4.29 -6.58 8.83
N HIS A 8 4.84 -6.84 10.00
CA HIS A 8 5.70 -5.90 10.70
C HIS A 8 7.16 -6.20 10.30
N HIS A 9 7.90 -5.25 9.73
CA HIS A 9 9.29 -5.38 9.23
C HIS A 9 9.48 -6.17 7.92
N TRP A 10 9.20 -5.52 6.81
CA TRP A 10 9.45 -6.05 5.47
C TRP A 10 10.94 -6.00 5.05
N GLU A 11 11.74 -5.04 5.50
CA GLU A 11 13.11 -4.81 5.01
C GLU A 11 14.06 -5.99 5.20
N GLN A 12 13.84 -6.84 6.21
CA GLN A 12 14.67 -8.03 6.44
C GLN A 12 14.30 -9.21 5.54
N VAL A 13 13.14 -9.19 4.91
CA VAL A 13 12.61 -10.30 4.10
C VAL A 13 12.91 -10.15 2.61
N ALA A 14 13.07 -8.94 2.11
CA ALA A 14 13.28 -8.65 0.69
C ALA A 14 14.59 -9.24 0.10
N GLY A 15 15.54 -9.65 0.92
CA GLY A 15 16.86 -10.12 0.47
C GLY A 15 17.03 -11.64 0.29
N ARG A 16 16.19 -12.52 0.85
CA ARG A 16 16.52 -13.97 0.98
C ARG A 16 15.39 -14.98 0.97
N THR A 17 14.16 -14.65 0.64
CA THR A 17 13.09 -15.65 0.67
C THR A 17 12.99 -16.45 -0.63
N LYS A 18 13.39 -17.71 -0.59
CA LYS A 18 13.00 -18.75 -1.56
C LYS A 18 11.56 -19.21 -1.27
N GLY A 19 10.61 -18.28 -1.29
CA GLY A 19 9.19 -18.58 -1.06
C GLY A 19 8.43 -18.68 -2.37
N ILE A 20 7.38 -19.51 -2.40
CA ILE A 20 6.40 -19.55 -3.49
C ILE A 20 5.21 -18.75 -3.04
N GLY A 21 5.08 -17.52 -3.57
CA GLY A 21 3.87 -16.72 -3.38
C GLY A 21 2.73 -17.28 -4.24
N LYS A 22 1.54 -17.43 -3.63
CA LYS A 22 0.32 -17.84 -4.35
C LYS A 22 -0.75 -16.77 -4.20
N TRP A 23 -1.44 -16.51 -5.29
CA TRP A 23 -2.63 -15.67 -5.34
C TRP A 23 -3.78 -16.49 -5.92
N GLN A 24 -4.90 -16.57 -5.22
CA GLN A 24 -6.06 -17.39 -5.64
C GLN A 24 -5.72 -18.84 -6.01
N GLY A 25 -4.78 -19.44 -5.27
CA GLY A 25 -4.33 -20.83 -5.49
C GLY A 25 -3.24 -21.00 -6.55
N ALA A 26 -3.00 -20.04 -7.42
CA ALA A 26 -1.96 -20.07 -8.46
C ALA A 26 -0.68 -19.36 -8.00
N GLN A 27 0.48 -19.78 -8.54
CA GLN A 27 1.76 -19.12 -8.23
C GLN A 27 1.79 -17.73 -8.85
N ILE A 28 2.18 -16.71 -8.09
CA ILE A 28 2.26 -15.31 -8.56
C ILE A 28 3.14 -15.18 -9.79
N ARG A 29 4.24 -15.95 -9.87
CA ARG A 29 5.14 -15.94 -11.04
C ARG A 29 4.49 -16.37 -12.34
N THR A 30 3.45 -17.21 -12.29
CA THR A 30 2.71 -17.67 -13.47
C THR A 30 1.56 -16.74 -13.84
N LEU A 31 1.12 -15.88 -12.91
CA LEU A 31 0.00 -14.96 -13.10
C LEU A 31 0.45 -13.58 -13.62
N ALA A 32 1.74 -13.28 -13.61
CA ALA A 32 2.41 -12.04 -14.02
C ALA A 32 1.50 -10.80 -14.26
N GLU A 33 0.83 -10.71 -15.42
CA GLU A 33 -0.02 -9.57 -15.77
C GLU A 33 -1.32 -9.52 -14.95
N ASP A 34 -2.00 -10.65 -14.76
CA ASP A 34 -3.26 -10.70 -14.01
C ASP A 34 -3.05 -10.35 -12.54
N TYR A 35 -1.93 -10.81 -11.97
CA TYR A 35 -1.56 -10.43 -10.60
C TYR A 35 -1.25 -8.93 -10.51
N SER A 36 -0.50 -8.36 -11.46
CA SER A 36 -0.16 -6.93 -11.44
C SER A 36 -1.39 -6.03 -11.53
N ARG A 37 -2.43 -6.45 -12.27
CA ARG A 37 -3.72 -5.75 -12.34
C ARG A 37 -4.57 -5.89 -11.07
N SER A 38 -4.28 -6.89 -10.24
CA SER A 38 -4.99 -7.15 -8.99
C SER A 38 -4.36 -6.46 -7.78
N VAL A 39 -3.20 -5.81 -7.94
CA VAL A 39 -2.41 -5.28 -6.83
C VAL A 39 -2.17 -3.78 -6.97
N THR A 40 -2.39 -3.05 -5.90
CA THR A 40 -1.84 -1.69 -5.73
C THR A 40 -0.70 -1.76 -4.72
N TYR A 41 0.49 -1.33 -5.13
CA TYR A 41 1.66 -1.21 -4.27
C TYR A 41 2.00 0.25 -4.01
N ILE A 42 2.09 0.61 -2.73
CA ILE A 42 2.62 1.91 -2.29
C ILE A 42 3.81 1.63 -1.37
N GLY A 43 4.99 1.93 -1.86
CA GLY A 43 6.24 1.72 -1.15
C GLY A 43 6.65 2.88 -0.26
N HIS A 44 7.71 2.66 0.51
CA HIS A 44 8.34 3.71 1.34
C HIS A 44 8.74 4.93 0.50
N ARG A 45 9.30 4.72 -0.69
CA ARG A 45 9.57 5.80 -1.65
C ARG A 45 8.31 6.09 -2.47
N THR A 46 7.88 7.34 -2.46
CA THR A 46 6.74 7.76 -3.29
C THR A 46 7.16 7.68 -4.77
N ALA A 47 6.38 6.95 -5.58
CA ALA A 47 6.59 6.87 -7.03
C ALA A 47 6.09 8.15 -7.75
N VAL A 48 6.04 9.27 -7.05
CA VAL A 48 5.58 10.57 -7.56
C VAL A 48 6.71 11.19 -8.39
N LYS A 49 6.42 11.48 -9.66
CA LYS A 49 7.34 12.19 -10.56
C LYS A 49 7.33 13.67 -10.22
N GLU A 50 8.50 14.21 -9.92
CA GLU A 50 8.64 15.57 -9.40
C GLU A 50 8.28 16.66 -10.42
N GLU A 51 8.43 16.38 -11.71
CA GLU A 51 8.12 17.30 -12.82
C GLU A 51 6.61 17.41 -13.07
N LEU A 52 5.85 16.41 -12.71
CA LEU A 52 4.41 16.35 -12.90
C LEU A 52 3.66 16.93 -11.69
N SER A 53 2.49 17.47 -11.94
CA SER A 53 1.56 17.87 -10.88
C SER A 53 0.99 16.65 -10.14
N SER A 54 0.42 16.87 -8.95
CA SER A 54 -0.29 15.82 -8.20
C SER A 54 -1.43 15.21 -9.01
N LEU A 55 -2.15 16.05 -9.76
CA LEU A 55 -3.25 15.63 -10.63
C LEU A 55 -2.77 14.67 -11.74
N GLU A 56 -1.67 15.04 -12.42
CA GLU A 56 -1.09 14.21 -13.48
C GLU A 56 -0.51 12.91 -12.92
N ASN A 57 0.21 12.97 -11.81
CA ASN A 57 0.74 11.79 -11.14
C ASN A 57 -0.38 10.81 -10.78
N LEU A 58 -1.46 11.28 -10.16
CA LEU A 58 -2.57 10.44 -9.76
C LEU A 58 -3.27 9.80 -10.96
N ARG A 59 -3.52 10.55 -12.01
CA ARG A 59 -4.14 10.03 -13.23
C ARG A 59 -3.28 8.98 -13.92
N ILE A 60 -1.97 9.22 -14.00
CA ILE A 60 -1.03 8.25 -14.59
C ILE A 60 -0.99 6.97 -13.75
N SER A 61 -0.86 7.08 -12.41
CA SER A 61 -0.80 5.89 -11.54
C SER A 61 -2.11 5.10 -11.59
N SER A 62 -3.27 5.76 -11.61
CA SER A 62 -4.57 5.10 -11.77
C SER A 62 -4.69 4.39 -13.11
N GLY A 63 -4.28 5.02 -14.21
CA GLY A 63 -4.27 4.41 -15.55
C GLY A 63 -3.35 3.18 -15.63
N LEU A 64 -2.18 3.23 -15.00
CA LEU A 64 -1.26 2.08 -14.92
C LEU A 64 -1.85 0.91 -14.11
N SER A 65 -2.70 1.20 -13.13
CA SER A 65 -3.44 0.20 -12.35
C SER A 65 -4.73 -0.29 -13.05
N GLY A 66 -4.97 0.15 -14.29
CA GLY A 66 -6.15 -0.23 -15.08
C GLY A 66 -7.42 0.54 -14.73
N THR A 67 -7.34 1.61 -13.95
CA THR A 67 -8.47 2.46 -13.57
C THR A 67 -8.33 3.84 -14.21
N GLU A 68 -9.13 4.13 -15.24
CA GLU A 68 -9.18 5.48 -15.78
C GLU A 68 -10.06 6.37 -14.89
N ILE A 69 -9.51 7.49 -14.46
CA ILE A 69 -10.22 8.48 -13.64
C ILE A 69 -10.30 9.82 -14.36
N THR A 70 -11.40 10.51 -14.14
CA THR A 70 -11.60 11.88 -14.64
C THR A 70 -10.80 12.90 -13.83
N ASN A 71 -10.65 14.10 -14.38
CA ASN A 71 -10.04 15.21 -13.62
C ASN A 71 -10.84 15.58 -12.36
N ILE A 72 -12.16 15.38 -12.38
CA ILE A 72 -13.03 15.67 -11.24
C ILE A 72 -12.75 14.68 -10.11
N GLU A 73 -12.75 13.39 -10.40
CA GLU A 73 -12.45 12.33 -9.41
C GLU A 73 -11.03 12.48 -8.85
N ALA A 74 -10.06 12.77 -9.71
CA ALA A 74 -8.68 13.00 -9.24
C ALA A 74 -8.57 14.22 -8.31
N ARG A 75 -9.26 15.32 -8.61
CA ARG A 75 -9.30 16.50 -7.73
C ARG A 75 -9.99 16.21 -6.41
N GLN A 76 -11.08 15.46 -6.43
CA GLN A 76 -11.79 15.04 -5.21
C GLN A 76 -10.88 14.17 -4.32
N ALA A 77 -10.20 13.18 -4.90
CA ALA A 77 -9.27 12.34 -4.15
C ALA A 77 -8.12 13.14 -3.55
N LEU A 78 -7.54 14.09 -4.32
CA LEU A 78 -6.48 14.97 -3.81
C LEU A 78 -6.99 15.93 -2.71
N ALA A 79 -8.20 16.43 -2.85
CA ALA A 79 -8.83 17.27 -1.80
C ALA A 79 -9.03 16.48 -0.51
N THR A 80 -9.48 15.22 -0.60
CA THR A 80 -9.66 14.33 0.55
C THR A 80 -8.36 14.14 1.34
N VAL A 81 -7.21 14.01 0.67
CA VAL A 81 -5.91 13.91 1.33
C VAL A 81 -5.29 15.29 1.70
N GLY A 82 -6.07 16.37 1.62
CA GLY A 82 -5.66 17.71 2.04
C GLY A 82 -4.75 18.45 1.05
N LEU A 83 -4.89 18.18 -0.25
CA LEU A 83 -4.14 18.85 -1.32
C LEU A 83 -5.03 19.79 -2.17
N ALA A 84 -6.21 20.18 -1.66
CA ALA A 84 -7.07 21.15 -2.32
C ALA A 84 -6.33 22.46 -2.64
N GLY A 85 -6.46 22.95 -3.87
CA GLY A 85 -5.78 24.15 -4.37
C GLY A 85 -4.31 23.95 -4.75
N ARG A 86 -3.76 22.73 -4.62
CA ARG A 86 -2.37 22.38 -4.96
C ARG A 86 -2.27 21.31 -6.04
N GLU A 87 -3.38 20.89 -6.61
CA GLU A 87 -3.48 19.76 -7.53
C GLU A 87 -2.63 19.94 -8.78
N ASN A 88 -2.50 21.19 -9.23
CA ASN A 88 -1.77 21.54 -10.46
C ASN A 88 -0.30 21.95 -10.21
N LEU A 89 0.15 21.98 -8.96
CA LEU A 89 1.55 22.29 -8.66
C LEU A 89 2.44 21.08 -8.98
N PRO A 90 3.56 21.27 -9.69
CA PRO A 90 4.59 20.24 -9.82
C PRO A 90 5.01 19.70 -8.46
N ALA A 91 5.15 18.38 -8.34
CA ALA A 91 5.36 17.71 -7.06
C ALA A 91 6.69 18.13 -6.38
N ARG A 92 7.68 18.62 -7.14
CA ARG A 92 8.91 19.18 -6.56
C ARG A 92 8.68 20.38 -5.63
N PHE A 93 7.56 21.10 -5.78
CA PHE A 93 7.21 22.24 -4.92
C PHE A 93 6.39 21.83 -3.68
N LEU A 94 6.04 20.56 -3.57
CA LEU A 94 5.35 20.02 -2.41
C LEU A 94 6.33 19.63 -1.31
N SER A 95 5.94 19.78 -0.04
CA SER A 95 6.67 19.19 1.08
C SER A 95 6.66 17.66 0.98
N GLU A 96 7.55 16.99 1.71
CA GLU A 96 7.61 15.52 1.73
C GLU A 96 6.26 14.91 2.15
N GLY A 97 5.64 15.42 3.22
CA GLY A 97 4.32 14.97 3.66
C GLY A 97 3.21 15.22 2.62
N GLN A 98 3.30 16.31 1.84
CA GLN A 98 2.37 16.59 0.75
C GLN A 98 2.58 15.62 -0.42
N ARG A 99 3.83 15.33 -0.79
CA ARG A 99 4.15 14.29 -1.80
C ARG A 99 3.66 12.93 -1.35
N ARG A 100 3.84 12.60 -0.07
CA ARG A 100 3.32 11.35 0.51
C ARG A 100 1.80 11.27 0.38
N ARG A 101 1.08 12.31 0.79
CA ARG A 101 -0.38 12.39 0.65
C ARG A 101 -0.83 12.32 -0.81
N SER A 102 -0.10 12.92 -1.74
CA SER A 102 -0.37 12.81 -3.18
C SER A 102 -0.29 11.36 -3.67
N ALA A 103 0.71 10.59 -3.26
CA ALA A 103 0.81 9.17 -3.58
C ALA A 103 -0.34 8.36 -2.97
N LEU A 104 -0.72 8.66 -1.72
CA LEU A 104 -1.79 7.96 -1.01
C LEU A 104 -3.19 8.26 -1.56
N ALA A 105 -3.38 9.36 -2.31
CA ALA A 105 -4.63 9.63 -3.02
C ALA A 105 -5.00 8.51 -4.00
N GLN A 106 -4.02 7.72 -4.48
CA GLN A 106 -4.26 6.55 -5.32
C GLN A 106 -5.14 5.51 -4.62
N LEU A 107 -5.07 5.35 -3.29
CA LEU A 107 -5.91 4.42 -2.54
C LEU A 107 -7.40 4.76 -2.62
N ILE A 108 -7.74 6.03 -2.84
CA ILE A 108 -9.12 6.47 -2.99
C ILE A 108 -9.68 6.09 -4.36
N THR A 109 -8.83 6.09 -5.39
CA THR A 109 -9.25 5.90 -6.78
C THR A 109 -9.05 4.49 -7.29
N CYS A 110 -8.21 3.67 -6.64
CA CYS A 110 -7.94 2.32 -7.11
C CYS A 110 -9.05 1.34 -6.72
N THR A 111 -9.28 0.37 -7.61
CA THR A 111 -10.29 -0.70 -7.45
C THR A 111 -9.67 -2.07 -7.26
N THR A 112 -8.35 -2.16 -7.16
CA THR A 112 -7.62 -3.42 -7.02
C THR A 112 -7.97 -4.12 -5.71
N PRO A 113 -8.16 -5.45 -5.72
CA PRO A 113 -8.56 -6.20 -4.52
C PRO A 113 -7.44 -6.36 -3.49
N LEU A 114 -6.17 -6.24 -3.87
CA LEU A 114 -5.02 -6.41 -2.98
C LEU A 114 -4.21 -5.11 -2.88
N TRP A 115 -4.00 -4.63 -1.66
CA TRP A 115 -3.10 -3.52 -1.36
C TRP A 115 -1.86 -4.01 -0.65
N LEU A 116 -0.70 -3.63 -1.14
CA LEU A 116 0.60 -3.83 -0.50
C LEU A 116 1.13 -2.45 -0.11
N LEU A 117 1.14 -2.17 1.18
CA LEU A 117 1.41 -0.86 1.75
C LEU A 117 2.66 -0.93 2.62
N ASP A 118 3.73 -0.21 2.21
CA ASP A 118 5.02 -0.23 2.89
C ASP A 118 5.30 1.13 3.52
N GLU A 119 5.31 1.17 4.86
CA GLU A 119 5.53 2.37 5.68
C GLU A 119 4.64 3.56 5.29
N VAL A 120 3.38 3.28 4.92
CA VAL A 120 2.46 4.31 4.38
C VAL A 120 2.09 5.40 5.37
N LEU A 121 2.19 5.14 6.67
CA LEU A 121 1.93 6.11 7.75
C LEU A 121 3.15 6.98 8.08
N ALA A 122 4.35 6.63 7.59
CA ALA A 122 5.56 7.39 7.86
C ALA A 122 5.43 8.82 7.30
N SER A 123 5.93 9.80 8.06
CA SER A 123 5.90 11.23 7.72
C SER A 123 4.50 11.85 7.57
N LEU A 124 3.45 11.17 8.03
CA LEU A 124 2.11 11.74 8.11
C LEU A 124 1.86 12.34 9.51
N ASP A 125 1.11 13.43 9.55
CA ASP A 125 0.52 13.92 10.79
C ASP A 125 -0.62 12.99 11.24
N ARG A 126 -1.05 13.13 12.50
CA ARG A 126 -2.09 12.28 13.08
C ARG A 126 -3.39 12.29 12.25
N ALA A 127 -3.80 13.45 11.75
CA ALA A 127 -5.05 13.56 10.98
C ALA A 127 -4.97 12.82 9.64
N ALA A 128 -3.84 12.96 8.94
CA ALA A 128 -3.60 12.21 7.69
C ALA A 128 -3.46 10.70 7.95
N GLY A 129 -2.81 10.31 9.05
CA GLY A 129 -2.72 8.90 9.46
C GLY A 129 -4.10 8.29 9.68
N SER A 130 -4.95 8.93 10.50
CA SER A 130 -6.33 8.46 10.76
C SER A 130 -7.18 8.40 9.49
N LEU A 131 -6.99 9.33 8.55
CA LEU A 131 -7.67 9.28 7.25
C LEU A 131 -7.26 8.03 6.46
N ILE A 132 -5.97 7.71 6.41
CA ILE A 132 -5.48 6.52 5.71
C ILE A 132 -5.97 5.23 6.38
N GLU A 133 -6.00 5.18 7.71
CA GLU A 133 -6.59 4.06 8.45
C GLU A 133 -8.08 3.87 8.09
N THR A 134 -8.83 4.96 7.96
CA THR A 134 -10.23 4.93 7.52
C THR A 134 -10.34 4.38 6.10
N ILE A 135 -9.53 4.86 5.15
CA ILE A 135 -9.52 4.40 3.75
C ILE A 135 -9.18 2.91 3.66
N ILE A 136 -8.20 2.44 4.45
CA ILE A 136 -7.87 1.01 4.55
C ILE A 136 -9.08 0.22 5.10
N GLY A 137 -9.71 0.70 6.16
CA GLY A 137 -10.90 0.07 6.75
C GLY A 137 -12.04 -0.06 5.74
N GLU A 138 -12.33 0.97 4.97
CA GLU A 138 -13.33 0.95 3.92
C GLU A 138 -13.00 -0.07 2.82
N HIS A 139 -11.73 -0.17 2.42
CA HIS A 139 -11.27 -1.18 1.46
C HIS A 139 -11.51 -2.60 1.99
N LEU A 140 -11.15 -2.86 3.25
CA LEU A 140 -11.35 -4.15 3.90
C LEU A 140 -12.84 -4.50 4.02
N ASN A 141 -13.71 -3.53 4.36
CA ASN A 141 -15.15 -3.71 4.47
C ASN A 141 -15.82 -4.02 3.13
N ARG A 142 -15.24 -3.55 2.02
CA ARG A 142 -15.67 -3.92 0.66
C ARG A 142 -15.15 -5.29 0.20
N GLY A 143 -14.49 -6.07 1.07
CA GLY A 143 -13.94 -7.39 0.76
C GLY A 143 -12.50 -7.36 0.22
N GLY A 144 -11.85 -6.20 0.21
CA GLY A 144 -10.45 -6.07 -0.17
C GLY A 144 -9.48 -6.70 0.85
N ILE A 145 -8.24 -6.86 0.44
CA ILE A 145 -7.14 -7.35 1.25
C ILE A 145 -6.06 -6.28 1.33
N ALA A 146 -5.56 -6.00 2.53
CA ALA A 146 -4.43 -5.11 2.72
C ALA A 146 -3.29 -5.82 3.47
N VAL A 147 -2.09 -5.76 2.92
CA VAL A 147 -0.84 -6.15 3.59
C VAL A 147 -0.10 -4.86 3.91
N VAL A 148 0.10 -4.58 5.19
CA VAL A 148 0.71 -3.34 5.65
C VAL A 148 1.99 -3.66 6.42
N ALA A 149 3.13 -3.20 5.92
CA ALA A 149 4.37 -3.17 6.65
C ALA A 149 4.49 -1.81 7.36
N THR A 150 4.62 -1.79 8.67
CA THR A 150 4.73 -0.55 9.45
C THR A 150 5.37 -0.79 10.80
N HIS A 151 6.08 0.21 11.31
CA HIS A 151 6.59 0.26 12.69
C HIS A 151 5.61 0.93 13.66
N GLN A 152 4.51 1.49 13.15
CA GLN A 152 3.51 2.20 13.92
C GLN A 152 2.32 1.28 14.24
N GLU A 153 1.62 1.57 15.33
CA GLU A 153 0.35 0.91 15.57
C GLU A 153 -0.67 1.35 14.53
N LEU A 154 -1.38 0.40 13.96
CA LEU A 154 -2.42 0.62 12.98
C LEU A 154 -3.79 0.36 13.62
N HIS A 155 -4.65 1.38 13.61
CA HIS A 155 -5.99 1.34 14.20
C HIS A 155 -7.04 1.26 13.09
N VAL A 156 -7.25 0.07 12.56
CA VAL A 156 -8.24 -0.17 11.51
C VAL A 156 -9.41 -0.97 12.08
N ALA A 157 -10.61 -0.45 11.93
CA ALA A 157 -11.83 -1.17 12.26
C ALA A 157 -12.08 -2.25 11.18
N ALA A 158 -11.61 -3.47 11.42
CA ALA A 158 -11.80 -4.61 10.54
C ALA A 158 -12.19 -5.83 11.35
N GLU A 159 -13.11 -6.65 10.80
CA GLU A 159 -13.58 -7.88 11.46
C GLU A 159 -12.50 -8.96 11.55
N SER A 160 -11.53 -8.95 10.62
CA SER A 160 -10.40 -9.88 10.63
C SER A 160 -9.08 -9.13 10.44
N PHE A 161 -8.22 -9.27 11.45
CA PHE A 161 -6.90 -8.64 11.51
C PHE A 161 -5.90 -9.71 11.98
N GLN A 162 -4.81 -9.88 11.23
CA GLN A 162 -3.73 -10.77 11.63
C GLN A 162 -2.42 -10.00 11.66
N ARG A 163 -1.74 -10.03 12.81
CA ARG A 163 -0.39 -9.46 12.96
C ARG A 163 0.64 -10.58 12.77
N LEU A 164 1.58 -10.37 11.87
CA LEU A 164 2.74 -11.25 11.68
C LEU A 164 3.99 -10.52 12.17
N ASP A 165 4.66 -11.11 13.17
CA ASP A 165 5.98 -10.67 13.59
C ASP A 165 7.04 -11.52 12.89
N LEU A 166 7.72 -10.92 11.91
CA LEU A 166 8.75 -11.63 11.13
C LEU A 166 10.07 -11.81 11.89
N ALA A 167 10.33 -11.03 12.93
CA ALA A 167 11.54 -11.19 13.74
C ALA A 167 11.55 -12.52 14.50
N GLY A 168 10.37 -13.01 14.94
CA GLY A 168 10.23 -14.32 15.58
C GLY A 168 10.31 -15.51 14.62
N ALA A 169 9.85 -15.35 13.38
CA ALA A 169 9.81 -16.42 12.38
C ALA A 169 11.21 -16.85 11.89
N VAL A 170 12.16 -15.92 11.83
CA VAL A 170 13.54 -16.21 11.39
C VAL A 170 14.28 -17.12 12.37
N HIS A 171 13.92 -17.08 13.67
CA HIS A 171 14.54 -17.92 14.70
C HIS A 171 14.00 -19.34 14.74
N SER A 172 12.75 -19.59 14.31
CA SER A 172 12.14 -20.91 14.32
C SER A 172 12.66 -21.84 13.22
N GLU A 173 12.99 -21.30 12.05
CA GLU A 173 13.60 -22.09 10.97
C GLU A 173 15.06 -22.49 11.26
N ALA A 174 15.82 -21.60 11.88
CA ALA A 174 17.19 -21.90 12.31
C ALA A 174 17.26 -23.01 13.38
N ALA A 175 16.29 -23.05 14.29
CA ALA A 175 16.19 -24.07 15.32
C ALA A 175 15.79 -25.46 14.77
N SER A 176 14.94 -25.48 13.72
CA SER A 176 14.52 -26.74 13.08
C SER A 176 15.64 -27.40 12.27
N LEU A 177 16.55 -26.62 11.70
CA LEU A 177 17.73 -27.13 10.97
C LEU A 177 18.85 -27.63 11.89
N ALA A 178 18.93 -27.15 13.12
CA ALA A 178 19.93 -27.56 14.10
C ALA A 178 19.58 -28.89 14.80
N LEU A 179 18.34 -29.36 14.74
CA LEU A 179 17.88 -30.61 15.36
C LEU A 179 17.87 -31.81 14.39
N SER A 180 18.27 -31.60 13.13
CA SER A 180 18.32 -32.65 12.08
C SER A 180 19.75 -32.98 11.61
N SER A 181 20.77 -32.69 12.44
CA SER A 181 22.18 -33.02 12.17
C SER A 181 22.68 -34.07 13.15
#